data_e9833790924c4cd48a6b5c056b1a47cd
#
_entry.id   e9833790924c4cd48a6b5c056b1a47cd
#
_cell.length_a   1.000
_cell.length_b   1.000
_cell.length_c   1.000
_cell.angle_alpha   90.00
_cell.angle_beta   90.00
_cell.angle_gamma   90.00
#
_symmetry.space_group_name_H-M   'P 1'
#
loop_
_entity.id
_entity.type
_entity.pdbx_description
1 polymer ?
#
loop_
_entity_poly.entity_id
_entity_poly.type
_entity_poly.pdbx_seq_one_letter_code
_entity_poly.pdbx_strand_id
1 'polypeptide(L)'
;NNIGGIVGYNMEDGVLDASTSYCNIQATGNNIGGLIGKNSGTITLTNDQTNTTKTISSSKGNSVGGIIGYNTSLGHIQVLSGTNDVIAVNNQVTITGNQQIGGIVGSNDGNIGTPTQSNYLVSQAKLIQSSNGEAGGIVGHTSGSIYKAKNSSIQVVSNTGNTGGITANNTYLIDQCINQGNVRSNNGYAGGISAVNTGTISNSQVIGNIEIYQIGENEVGSVVAINKDKGTVTSCSTDSTVSIGGNASIIGGVVGSN
;
A
#
# COMPACT_ATOMS: atom_id res chain seq x y z
N ASN A 1 -18.08 10.25 -1.72
CA ASN A 1 -18.66 9.32 -2.70
C ASN A 1 -17.85 8.04 -2.66
N ASN A 2 -18.53 6.89 -2.63
CA ASN A 2 -17.91 5.58 -2.68
C ASN A 2 -18.10 5.00 -4.08
N ILE A 3 -17.01 4.73 -4.79
CA ILE A 3 -17.05 4.25 -6.17
C ILE A 3 -16.21 2.99 -6.25
N GLY A 4 -16.84 1.90 -6.65
CA GLY A 4 -16.20 0.61 -6.89
C GLY A 4 -16.64 0.03 -8.22
N GLY A 5 -15.78 -0.74 -8.85
CA GLY A 5 -16.11 -1.43 -10.09
C GLY A 5 -17.23 -2.49 -9.95
N ILE A 6 -17.48 -2.94 -8.72
CA ILE A 6 -18.55 -3.91 -8.39
C ILE A 6 -19.47 -3.34 -7.31
N VAL A 7 -18.92 -2.84 -6.19
CA VAL A 7 -19.69 -2.40 -5.03
C VAL A 7 -19.27 -0.99 -4.62
N GLY A 8 -20.22 -0.06 -4.53
CA GLY A 8 -19.93 1.27 -3.99
C GLY A 8 -19.62 1.22 -2.47
N TYR A 9 -20.45 0.51 -1.71
CA TYR A 9 -20.27 0.32 -0.27
C TYR A 9 -20.63 -1.11 0.16
N ASN A 10 -19.66 -1.87 0.62
CA ASN A 10 -19.84 -3.17 1.25
C ASN A 10 -20.07 -2.97 2.76
N MET A 11 -21.28 -3.20 3.22
CA MET A 11 -21.70 -2.97 4.61
C MET A 11 -21.12 -4.03 5.55
N GLU A 12 -21.34 -3.90 6.88
CA GLU A 12 -20.75 -4.72 7.95
C GLU A 12 -20.95 -6.23 7.74
N ASP A 13 -22.14 -6.67 7.38
CA ASP A 13 -22.45 -8.09 7.13
C ASP A 13 -22.23 -8.49 5.66
N GLY A 14 -21.76 -7.55 4.83
CA GLY A 14 -21.53 -7.79 3.42
C GLY A 14 -20.33 -8.67 3.16
N VAL A 15 -20.47 -9.66 2.29
CA VAL A 15 -19.40 -10.55 1.86
C VAL A 15 -19.22 -10.41 0.35
N LEU A 16 -18.00 -10.18 -0.08
CA LEU A 16 -17.63 -10.20 -1.48
C LEU A 16 -16.53 -11.24 -1.70
N ASP A 17 -16.89 -12.35 -2.30
CA ASP A 17 -15.96 -13.42 -2.61
C ASP A 17 -15.66 -13.47 -4.11
N ALA A 18 -14.42 -13.81 -4.41
CA ALA A 18 -13.99 -14.28 -5.72
C ALA A 18 -14.43 -13.38 -6.88
N SER A 19 -14.45 -12.05 -6.70
CA SER A 19 -15.02 -11.12 -7.68
C SER A 19 -13.94 -10.33 -8.42
N THR A 20 -14.08 -10.18 -9.73
CA THR A 20 -13.14 -9.48 -10.60
C THR A 20 -13.82 -8.30 -11.31
N SER A 21 -13.14 -7.17 -11.41
CA SER A 21 -13.57 -6.02 -12.19
C SER A 21 -12.65 -5.78 -13.38
N TYR A 22 -13.24 -5.45 -14.53
CA TYR A 22 -12.53 -5.09 -15.76
C TYR A 22 -12.73 -3.62 -16.16
N CYS A 23 -13.34 -2.83 -15.27
CA CYS A 23 -13.70 -1.45 -15.58
C CYS A 23 -12.52 -0.49 -15.42
N ASN A 24 -12.32 0.42 -16.37
CA ASN A 24 -11.57 1.65 -16.10
C ASN A 24 -12.40 2.55 -15.20
N ILE A 25 -11.81 3.07 -14.13
CA ILE A 25 -12.49 3.93 -13.19
C ILE A 25 -11.83 5.30 -13.20
N GLN A 26 -12.59 6.31 -13.62
CA GLN A 26 -12.19 7.71 -13.58
C GLN A 26 -13.24 8.50 -12.82
N ALA A 27 -12.85 9.17 -11.76
CA ALA A 27 -13.79 9.86 -10.88
C ALA A 27 -13.21 11.15 -10.30
N THR A 28 -14.04 11.90 -9.60
CA THR A 28 -13.63 13.11 -8.87
C THR A 28 -13.87 12.99 -7.36
N GLY A 29 -14.45 11.87 -6.92
CA GLY A 29 -14.85 11.63 -5.53
C GLY A 29 -13.75 10.96 -4.68
N ASN A 30 -14.07 10.76 -3.42
CA ASN A 30 -13.27 10.00 -2.47
C ASN A 30 -13.61 8.50 -2.54
N ASN A 31 -12.83 7.65 -1.86
CA ASN A 31 -13.07 6.23 -1.68
C ASN A 31 -13.32 5.50 -3.01
N ILE A 32 -12.30 5.47 -3.84
CA ILE A 32 -12.36 4.84 -5.16
C ILE A 32 -11.53 3.57 -5.13
N GLY A 33 -12.15 2.45 -5.46
CA GLY A 33 -11.50 1.15 -5.55
C GLY A 33 -11.86 0.39 -6.81
N GLY A 34 -10.95 -0.42 -7.29
CA GLY A 34 -11.18 -1.27 -8.46
C GLY A 34 -12.36 -2.23 -8.31
N LEU A 35 -12.59 -2.71 -7.09
CA LEU A 35 -13.75 -3.54 -6.74
C LEU A 35 -14.75 -2.79 -5.85
N ILE A 36 -14.28 -2.18 -4.75
CA ILE A 36 -15.11 -1.62 -3.70
C ILE A 36 -14.69 -0.18 -3.39
N GLY A 37 -15.63 0.75 -3.34
CA GLY A 37 -15.37 2.12 -2.92
C GLY A 37 -15.08 2.21 -1.42
N LYS A 38 -15.98 1.69 -0.59
CA LYS A 38 -15.85 1.63 0.87
C LYS A 38 -16.17 0.22 1.37
N ASN A 39 -15.35 -0.33 2.26
CA ASN A 39 -15.56 -1.65 2.83
C ASN A 39 -15.70 -1.59 4.36
N SER A 40 -16.79 -2.13 4.89
CA SER A 40 -17.00 -2.41 6.32
C SER A 40 -17.30 -3.89 6.57
N GLY A 41 -17.42 -4.68 5.51
CA GLY A 41 -17.65 -6.14 5.56
C GLY A 41 -16.38 -6.94 5.27
N THR A 42 -16.58 -8.16 4.81
CA THR A 42 -15.50 -9.07 4.45
C THR A 42 -15.34 -9.16 2.93
N ILE A 43 -14.10 -9.13 2.48
CA ILE A 43 -13.72 -9.47 1.11
C ILE A 43 -12.73 -10.63 1.16
N THR A 44 -13.00 -11.68 0.38
CA THR A 44 -12.10 -12.81 0.22
C THR A 44 -11.50 -12.82 -1.17
N LEU A 45 -10.18 -12.71 -1.23
CA LEU A 45 -9.42 -12.73 -2.47
C LEU A 45 -8.85 -14.13 -2.70
N THR A 46 -8.97 -14.62 -3.94
CA THR A 46 -8.43 -15.91 -4.38
C THR A 46 -7.47 -15.71 -5.54
N ASN A 47 -6.78 -16.75 -5.96
CA ASN A 47 -5.91 -16.68 -7.14
C ASN A 47 -6.70 -16.29 -8.40
N ASP A 48 -6.05 -15.52 -9.26
CA ASP A 48 -6.55 -15.06 -10.57
C ASP A 48 -7.73 -14.06 -10.53
N GLN A 49 -8.06 -13.53 -9.36
CA GLN A 49 -9.08 -12.48 -9.25
C GLN A 49 -8.47 -11.09 -9.20
N THR A 50 -7.51 -10.93 -10.05
CA THR A 50 -6.84 -9.66 -10.20
C THR A 50 -7.79 -8.65 -10.79
N ASN A 51 -7.76 -7.46 -10.24
CA ASN A 51 -8.29 -6.33 -10.96
C ASN A 51 -7.49 -6.17 -12.26
N THR A 52 -8.10 -6.50 -13.38
CA THR A 52 -7.52 -6.31 -14.71
C THR A 52 -7.83 -4.92 -15.28
N THR A 53 -8.48 -4.06 -14.48
CA THR A 53 -8.68 -2.64 -14.76
C THR A 53 -7.33 -1.99 -15.07
N LYS A 54 -7.25 -1.28 -16.18
CA LYS A 54 -6.00 -0.64 -16.60
C LYS A 54 -5.75 0.69 -15.90
N THR A 55 -6.79 1.40 -15.52
CA THR A 55 -6.71 2.70 -14.88
C THR A 55 -7.74 2.85 -13.79
N ILE A 56 -7.28 3.22 -12.59
CA ILE A 56 -8.11 3.67 -11.47
C ILE A 56 -7.60 5.04 -11.10
N SER A 57 -8.41 6.06 -11.31
CA SER A 57 -7.96 7.44 -11.12
C SER A 57 -9.00 8.33 -10.46
N SER A 58 -8.50 9.27 -9.66
CA SER A 58 -9.30 10.37 -9.13
C SER A 58 -8.54 11.69 -9.24
N SER A 59 -9.16 12.70 -9.84
CA SER A 59 -8.55 14.02 -9.93
C SER A 59 -8.55 14.79 -8.60
N LYS A 60 -9.44 14.44 -7.66
CA LYS A 60 -9.61 15.11 -6.36
C LYS A 60 -9.78 14.16 -5.19
N GLY A 61 -9.88 12.86 -5.44
CA GLY A 61 -10.18 11.84 -4.42
C GLY A 61 -9.03 11.59 -3.46
N ASN A 62 -9.38 11.42 -2.21
CA ASN A 62 -8.39 11.26 -1.14
C ASN A 62 -7.99 9.80 -0.89
N SER A 63 -8.86 8.83 -1.13
CA SER A 63 -8.55 7.42 -0.88
C SER A 63 -8.80 6.61 -2.16
N VAL A 64 -7.73 6.27 -2.86
CA VAL A 64 -7.81 5.51 -4.11
C VAL A 64 -6.97 4.24 -3.98
N GLY A 65 -7.58 3.09 -4.17
CA GLY A 65 -6.91 1.79 -4.10
C GLY A 65 -7.19 0.91 -5.30
N GLY A 66 -6.27 0.02 -5.60
CA GLY A 66 -6.44 -0.95 -6.69
C GLY A 66 -7.63 -1.88 -6.49
N ILE A 67 -7.97 -2.18 -5.25
CA ILE A 67 -9.10 -3.03 -4.86
C ILE A 67 -10.14 -2.22 -4.08
N ILE A 68 -9.74 -1.53 -3.01
CA ILE A 68 -10.64 -0.83 -2.09
C ILE A 68 -10.18 0.61 -1.93
N GLY A 69 -11.09 1.58 -2.04
CA GLY A 69 -10.80 2.98 -1.74
C GLY A 69 -10.54 3.18 -0.25
N TYR A 70 -11.51 2.82 0.60
CA TYR A 70 -11.40 2.94 2.05
C TYR A 70 -11.89 1.67 2.77
N ASN A 71 -11.01 1.06 3.55
CA ASN A 71 -11.32 -0.08 4.43
C ASN A 71 -11.51 0.42 5.86
N THR A 72 -12.73 0.37 6.38
CA THR A 72 -13.06 0.87 7.73
C THR A 72 -12.53 -0.07 8.82
N SER A 73 -12.62 0.32 10.09
CA SER A 73 -12.22 -0.50 11.24
C SER A 73 -12.96 -1.84 11.35
N LEU A 74 -14.11 -1.98 10.74
CA LEU A 74 -14.88 -3.22 10.64
C LEU A 74 -14.51 -4.04 9.40
N GLY A 75 -13.81 -3.44 8.43
CA GLY A 75 -13.49 -4.07 7.17
C GLY A 75 -12.37 -5.11 7.26
N HIS A 76 -12.60 -6.27 6.66
CA HIS A 76 -11.63 -7.37 6.60
C HIS A 76 -11.31 -7.74 5.16
N ILE A 77 -10.03 -7.81 4.85
CA ILE A 77 -9.53 -8.37 3.60
C ILE A 77 -8.84 -9.68 3.93
N GLN A 78 -9.37 -10.78 3.42
CA GLN A 78 -8.84 -12.12 3.62
C GLN A 78 -8.26 -12.65 2.33
N VAL A 79 -7.28 -13.53 2.45
CA VAL A 79 -6.73 -14.32 1.36
C VAL A 79 -7.07 -15.78 1.64
N LEU A 80 -7.73 -16.44 0.71
CA LEU A 80 -7.97 -17.88 0.86
C LEU A 80 -6.67 -18.64 0.95
N SER A 81 -6.61 -19.56 1.91
CA SER A 81 -5.44 -20.42 2.10
C SER A 81 -5.12 -21.19 0.82
N GLY A 82 -3.87 -21.12 0.40
CA GLY A 82 -3.36 -21.77 -0.79
C GLY A 82 -1.84 -21.85 -0.75
N THR A 83 -1.26 -22.48 -1.74
CA THR A 83 0.20 -22.63 -1.85
C THR A 83 0.87 -21.46 -2.56
N ASN A 84 0.09 -20.63 -3.28
CA ASN A 84 0.61 -19.52 -4.07
C ASN A 84 0.16 -18.18 -3.53
N ASP A 85 0.97 -17.15 -3.73
CA ASP A 85 0.60 -15.77 -3.46
C ASP A 85 -0.60 -15.35 -4.31
N VAL A 86 -1.45 -14.47 -3.75
CA VAL A 86 -2.62 -13.94 -4.44
C VAL A 86 -2.32 -12.57 -5.03
N ILE A 87 -2.25 -12.47 -6.35
CA ILE A 87 -2.05 -11.21 -7.06
C ILE A 87 -3.39 -10.47 -7.11
N ALA A 88 -3.57 -9.47 -6.25
CA ALA A 88 -4.77 -8.65 -6.22
C ALA A 88 -4.78 -7.57 -7.29
N VAL A 89 -3.62 -7.03 -7.64
CA VAL A 89 -3.45 -5.99 -8.66
C VAL A 89 -2.31 -6.38 -9.59
N ASN A 90 -2.58 -6.50 -10.86
CA ASN A 90 -1.60 -6.93 -11.86
C ASN A 90 -0.75 -5.76 -12.41
N ASN A 91 0.30 -6.10 -13.17
CA ASN A 91 1.31 -5.18 -13.70
C ASN A 91 0.83 -4.26 -14.86
N GLN A 92 -0.42 -4.29 -15.23
CA GLN A 92 -1.02 -3.39 -16.23
C GLN A 92 -1.78 -2.23 -15.59
N VAL A 93 -2.04 -2.29 -14.28
CA VAL A 93 -2.87 -1.32 -13.57
C VAL A 93 -2.07 -0.07 -13.21
N THR A 94 -2.66 1.09 -13.52
CA THR A 94 -2.20 2.40 -13.07
C THR A 94 -3.20 2.98 -12.08
N ILE A 95 -2.73 3.37 -10.89
CA ILE A 95 -3.54 3.91 -9.80
C ILE A 95 -3.05 5.32 -9.50
N THR A 96 -3.90 6.31 -9.69
CA THR A 96 -3.54 7.71 -9.48
C THR A 96 -4.61 8.47 -8.69
N GLY A 97 -4.19 9.41 -7.87
CA GLY A 97 -5.11 10.23 -7.09
C GLY A 97 -4.44 11.39 -6.37
N ASN A 98 -5.20 12.01 -5.48
CA ASN A 98 -4.78 13.24 -4.83
C ASN A 98 -3.95 12.99 -3.57
N GLN A 99 -4.42 12.18 -2.62
CA GLN A 99 -3.77 12.01 -1.32
C GLN A 99 -3.39 10.55 -1.02
N GLN A 100 -4.25 9.79 -0.41
CA GLN A 100 -3.98 8.43 0.10
C GLN A 100 -4.15 7.40 -1.01
N ILE A 101 -3.07 7.09 -1.69
CA ILE A 101 -3.09 6.20 -2.85
C ILE A 101 -2.35 4.90 -2.54
N GLY A 102 -3.04 3.78 -2.65
CA GLY A 102 -2.49 2.47 -2.37
C GLY A 102 -2.65 1.47 -3.51
N GLY A 103 -1.71 0.56 -3.62
CA GLY A 103 -1.77 -0.50 -4.63
C GLY A 103 -2.98 -1.42 -4.43
N ILE A 104 -3.38 -1.65 -3.21
CA ILE A 104 -4.55 -2.46 -2.85
C ILE A 104 -5.63 -1.60 -2.19
N VAL A 105 -5.28 -0.84 -1.15
CA VAL A 105 -6.23 -0.03 -0.38
C VAL A 105 -5.74 1.41 -0.32
N GLY A 106 -6.61 2.38 -0.58
CA GLY A 106 -6.26 3.81 -0.46
C GLY A 106 -6.01 4.19 1.00
N SER A 107 -6.98 3.97 1.89
CA SER A 107 -6.87 4.19 3.34
C SER A 107 -7.40 2.98 4.10
N ASN A 108 -6.68 2.53 5.13
CA ASN A 108 -7.01 1.34 5.91
C ASN A 108 -7.06 1.61 7.42
N ASP A 109 -8.23 1.41 8.01
CA ASP A 109 -8.43 1.39 9.47
C ASP A 109 -8.76 -0.03 9.98
N GLY A 110 -8.97 -0.98 9.06
CA GLY A 110 -9.34 -2.36 9.34
C GLY A 110 -8.18 -3.34 9.22
N ASN A 111 -8.50 -4.56 8.85
CA ASN A 111 -7.51 -5.63 8.75
C ASN A 111 -7.26 -6.05 7.30
N ILE A 112 -6.01 -6.12 6.93
CA ILE A 112 -5.53 -6.70 5.67
C ILE A 112 -4.72 -7.95 5.99
N GLY A 113 -5.19 -9.09 5.54
CA GLY A 113 -4.60 -10.38 5.83
C GLY A 113 -4.83 -10.85 7.27
N THR A 114 -4.21 -11.97 7.61
CA THR A 114 -4.21 -12.56 8.96
C THR A 114 -2.82 -13.05 9.34
N PRO A 115 -2.49 -13.12 10.65
CA PRO A 115 -1.18 -13.61 11.10
C PRO A 115 -0.92 -15.06 10.67
N THR A 116 -1.97 -15.84 10.50
CA THR A 116 -1.90 -17.29 10.24
C THR A 116 -2.00 -17.66 8.75
N GLN A 117 -2.26 -16.70 7.86
CA GLN A 117 -2.27 -17.01 6.42
C GLN A 117 -0.90 -17.47 5.95
N SER A 118 -0.85 -18.38 4.96
CA SER A 118 0.40 -18.93 4.43
C SER A 118 0.97 -18.12 3.27
N ASN A 119 0.14 -17.50 2.48
CA ASN A 119 0.45 -16.80 1.24
C ASN A 119 0.37 -15.27 1.37
N TYR A 120 1.01 -14.56 0.47
CA TYR A 120 1.00 -13.09 0.43
C TYR A 120 -0.15 -12.56 -0.43
N LEU A 121 -0.68 -11.41 -0.01
CA LEU A 121 -1.52 -10.55 -0.83
C LEU A 121 -0.62 -9.59 -1.62
N VAL A 122 -0.65 -9.65 -2.94
CA VAL A 122 0.34 -9.01 -3.80
C VAL A 122 -0.24 -7.87 -4.62
N SER A 123 0.44 -6.72 -4.62
CA SER A 123 0.28 -5.65 -5.60
C SER A 123 1.44 -5.67 -6.60
N GLN A 124 1.15 -5.71 -7.89
CA GLN A 124 2.12 -5.62 -8.98
C GLN A 124 1.88 -4.39 -9.87
N ALA A 125 1.16 -3.39 -9.39
CA ALA A 125 0.75 -2.26 -10.22
C ALA A 125 1.90 -1.67 -11.05
N LYS A 126 1.59 -1.22 -12.26
CA LYS A 126 2.55 -0.50 -13.12
C LYS A 126 2.98 0.82 -12.48
N LEU A 127 2.02 1.55 -11.92
CA LEU A 127 2.24 2.83 -11.28
C LEU A 127 1.22 3.06 -10.18
N ILE A 128 1.70 3.49 -9.02
CA ILE A 128 0.89 3.99 -7.92
C ILE A 128 1.37 5.42 -7.66
N GLN A 129 0.51 6.42 -7.88
CA GLN A 129 0.93 7.81 -7.79
C GLN A 129 -0.04 8.69 -7.02
N SER A 130 0.48 9.41 -6.03
CA SER A 130 -0.19 10.51 -5.35
C SER A 130 0.30 11.86 -5.88
N SER A 131 -0.64 12.79 -6.13
CA SER A 131 -0.30 14.14 -6.58
C SER A 131 0.06 15.07 -5.40
N ASN A 132 -0.66 14.98 -4.27
CA ASN A 132 -0.54 15.94 -3.17
C ASN A 132 -0.45 15.28 -1.78
N GLY A 133 -0.16 13.99 -1.69
CA GLY A 133 -0.16 13.30 -0.40
C GLY A 133 0.56 11.97 -0.44
N GLU A 134 0.04 11.02 0.23
CA GLU A 134 0.64 9.73 0.56
C GLU A 134 0.52 8.71 -0.57
N ALA A 135 1.59 7.97 -0.84
CA ALA A 135 1.55 6.82 -1.74
C ALA A 135 2.16 5.59 -1.06
N GLY A 136 1.48 4.46 -1.13
CA GLY A 136 1.97 3.19 -0.62
C GLY A 136 1.77 2.04 -1.60
N GLY A 137 2.74 1.12 -1.65
CA GLY A 137 2.67 -0.02 -2.57
C GLY A 137 1.49 -0.96 -2.29
N ILE A 138 1.04 -1.01 -1.04
CA ILE A 138 -0.14 -1.75 -0.59
C ILE A 138 -1.22 -0.78 -0.12
N VAL A 139 -0.90 0.12 0.82
CA VAL A 139 -1.86 1.05 1.43
C VAL A 139 -1.29 2.45 1.43
N GLY A 140 -2.06 3.46 1.02
CA GLY A 140 -1.63 4.87 1.11
C GLY A 140 -1.39 5.29 2.55
N HIS A 141 -2.38 5.10 3.43
CA HIS A 141 -2.31 5.41 4.86
C HIS A 141 -2.94 4.29 5.68
N THR A 142 -2.31 3.86 6.80
CA THR A 142 -2.88 2.82 7.66
C THR A 142 -2.89 3.19 9.13
N SER A 143 -4.07 3.00 9.76
CA SER A 143 -4.27 2.94 11.21
C SER A 143 -4.75 1.53 11.64
N GLY A 144 -4.92 0.63 10.68
CA GLY A 144 -5.25 -0.78 10.90
C GLY A 144 -4.05 -1.71 10.69
N SER A 145 -4.30 -3.02 10.74
CA SER A 145 -3.24 -4.02 10.58
C SER A 145 -3.03 -4.44 9.13
N ILE A 146 -1.76 -4.74 8.81
CA ILE A 146 -1.35 -5.32 7.53
C ILE A 146 -0.48 -6.55 7.82
N TYR A 147 -0.96 -7.73 7.43
CA TYR A 147 -0.24 -8.98 7.55
C TYR A 147 0.04 -9.56 6.16
N LYS A 148 1.27 -10.05 5.97
CA LYS A 148 1.69 -10.80 4.77
C LYS A 148 1.22 -10.17 3.47
N ALA A 149 1.52 -8.88 3.32
CA ALA A 149 1.34 -8.17 2.06
C ALA A 149 2.67 -7.97 1.35
N LYS A 150 2.66 -8.03 0.02
CA LYS A 150 3.85 -7.93 -0.79
C LYS A 150 3.65 -6.89 -1.90
N ASN A 151 4.49 -5.88 -1.89
CA ASN A 151 4.56 -4.93 -3.00
C ASN A 151 5.60 -5.38 -4.02
N SER A 152 5.19 -5.60 -5.24
CA SER A 152 6.05 -5.85 -6.40
C SER A 152 5.69 -4.89 -7.55
N SER A 153 5.14 -3.72 -7.21
CA SER A 153 4.78 -2.69 -8.19
C SER A 153 6.02 -2.10 -8.85
N ILE A 154 5.92 -1.74 -10.13
CA ILE A 154 7.06 -1.20 -10.86
C ILE A 154 7.50 0.12 -10.24
N GLN A 155 6.53 0.98 -9.87
CA GLN A 155 6.83 2.26 -9.22
C GLN A 155 5.72 2.71 -8.27
N VAL A 156 6.13 3.15 -7.07
CA VAL A 156 5.31 3.85 -6.09
C VAL A 156 5.87 5.26 -5.93
N VAL A 157 5.07 6.30 -6.17
CA VAL A 157 5.56 7.68 -6.17
C VAL A 157 4.58 8.66 -5.53
N SER A 158 5.10 9.60 -4.75
CA SER A 158 4.37 10.80 -4.36
C SER A 158 5.09 12.06 -4.85
N ASN A 159 4.30 13.02 -5.37
CA ASN A 159 4.86 14.28 -5.84
C ASN A 159 5.18 15.25 -4.69
N THR A 160 4.38 15.28 -3.63
CA THR A 160 4.57 16.23 -2.52
C THR A 160 4.60 15.59 -1.13
N GLY A 161 4.13 14.35 -1.00
CA GLY A 161 3.99 13.67 0.30
C GLY A 161 4.89 12.46 0.46
N ASN A 162 4.61 11.71 1.49
CA ASN A 162 5.35 10.54 1.90
C ASN A 162 5.11 9.34 0.97
N THR A 163 6.15 8.52 0.80
CA THR A 163 6.04 7.32 -0.01
C THR A 163 6.63 6.12 0.72
N GLY A 164 5.88 5.03 0.79
CA GLY A 164 6.34 3.78 1.38
C GLY A 164 6.09 2.57 0.47
N GLY A 165 6.97 1.59 0.55
CA GLY A 165 6.81 0.36 -0.23
C GLY A 165 5.58 -0.46 0.19
N ILE A 166 5.21 -0.43 1.46
CA ILE A 166 3.97 -1.00 1.97
C ILE A 166 2.97 0.11 2.26
N THR A 167 3.31 1.09 3.09
CA THR A 167 2.45 2.25 3.36
C THR A 167 3.26 3.53 3.51
N ALA A 168 2.69 4.68 3.17
CA ALA A 168 3.37 5.94 3.45
C ALA A 168 3.44 6.22 4.96
N ASN A 169 2.33 6.05 5.69
CA ASN A 169 2.28 6.27 7.13
C ASN A 169 1.65 5.07 7.84
N ASN A 170 2.35 4.56 8.85
CA ASN A 170 1.89 3.48 9.73
C ASN A 170 1.65 4.01 11.14
N THR A 171 0.44 3.83 11.66
CA THR A 171 0.11 4.18 13.05
C THR A 171 -0.28 2.99 13.92
N TYR A 172 -0.31 1.77 13.36
CA TYR A 172 -0.67 0.56 14.11
C TYR A 172 0.28 -0.61 13.85
N LEU A 173 -0.04 -1.54 12.96
CA LEU A 173 0.75 -2.77 12.81
C LEU A 173 1.00 -3.16 11.35
N ILE A 174 2.27 -3.40 11.05
CA ILE A 174 2.73 -4.05 9.81
C ILE A 174 3.56 -5.26 10.22
N ASP A 175 3.17 -6.45 9.81
CA ASP A 175 3.88 -7.69 10.15
C ASP A 175 4.06 -8.61 8.96
N GLN A 176 5.24 -9.18 8.82
CA GLN A 176 5.60 -10.15 7.78
C GLN A 176 5.34 -9.63 6.35
N CYS A 177 5.60 -8.35 6.10
CA CYS A 177 5.42 -7.73 4.79
C CYS A 177 6.72 -7.66 3.99
N ILE A 178 6.60 -7.65 2.66
CA ILE A 178 7.75 -7.62 1.75
C ILE A 178 7.58 -6.47 0.74
N ASN A 179 8.61 -5.64 0.60
CA ASN A 179 8.70 -4.71 -0.51
C ASN A 179 9.74 -5.17 -1.54
N GLN A 180 9.29 -5.30 -2.79
CA GLN A 180 10.10 -5.56 -3.99
C GLN A 180 9.85 -4.53 -5.10
N GLY A 181 9.18 -3.42 -4.78
CA GLY A 181 8.85 -2.35 -5.71
C GLY A 181 9.69 -1.10 -5.47
N ASN A 182 9.94 -0.34 -6.54
CA ASN A 182 10.63 0.95 -6.44
C ASN A 182 9.78 1.97 -5.71
N VAL A 183 10.41 2.75 -4.83
CA VAL A 183 9.77 3.77 -4.01
C VAL A 183 10.43 5.12 -4.26
N ARG A 184 9.63 6.13 -4.62
CA ARG A 184 10.14 7.48 -4.87
C ARG A 184 9.26 8.54 -4.21
N SER A 185 9.85 9.42 -3.44
CA SER A 185 9.21 10.66 -3.00
C SER A 185 9.90 11.86 -3.63
N ASN A 186 9.11 12.81 -4.16
CA ASN A 186 9.68 14.03 -4.71
C ASN A 186 9.94 15.09 -3.62
N ASN A 187 9.05 15.22 -2.63
CA ASN A 187 9.16 16.24 -1.57
C ASN A 187 8.81 15.72 -0.16
N GLY A 188 8.52 14.46 0.03
CA GLY A 188 8.24 13.86 1.33
C GLY A 188 9.32 12.86 1.72
N TYR A 189 9.05 12.07 2.73
CA TYR A 189 9.92 10.99 3.17
C TYR A 189 9.74 9.74 2.30
N ALA A 190 10.82 8.95 2.14
CA ALA A 190 10.77 7.69 1.41
C ALA A 190 11.25 6.52 2.27
N GLY A 191 10.42 5.50 2.44
CA GLY A 191 10.75 4.29 3.19
C GLY A 191 10.39 3.01 2.45
N GLY A 192 11.24 2.00 2.53
CA GLY A 192 11.00 0.74 1.82
C GLY A 192 9.79 -0.04 2.34
N ILE A 193 9.48 0.07 3.63
CA ILE A 193 8.24 -0.42 4.22
C ILE A 193 7.31 0.76 4.51
N SER A 194 7.74 1.72 5.31
CA SER A 194 6.94 2.90 5.64
C SER A 194 7.79 4.17 5.62
N ALA A 195 7.26 5.27 5.12
CA ALA A 195 7.96 6.54 5.22
C ALA A 195 7.95 7.05 6.67
N VAL A 196 6.81 7.04 7.33
CA VAL A 196 6.66 7.43 8.74
C VAL A 196 6.04 6.30 9.54
N ASN A 197 6.66 5.93 10.65
CA ASN A 197 6.17 4.91 11.57
C ASN A 197 5.98 5.48 12.98
N THR A 198 4.76 5.38 13.50
CA THR A 198 4.42 5.63 14.91
C THR A 198 3.79 4.39 15.57
N GLY A 199 3.61 3.32 14.80
CA GLY A 199 3.12 2.01 15.22
C GLY A 199 4.23 0.96 15.32
N THR A 200 3.89 -0.27 15.02
CA THR A 200 4.83 -1.40 14.99
C THR A 200 5.06 -1.89 13.57
N ILE A 201 6.32 -2.09 13.21
CA ILE A 201 6.74 -2.81 12.00
C ILE A 201 7.60 -3.98 12.45
N SER A 202 7.19 -5.21 12.13
CA SER A 202 7.87 -6.43 12.52
C SER A 202 8.04 -7.41 11.37
N ASN A 203 9.09 -8.24 11.46
CA ASN A 203 9.34 -9.37 10.57
C ASN A 203 9.23 -9.04 9.07
N SER A 204 9.50 -7.79 8.70
CA SER A 204 9.27 -7.28 7.35
C SER A 204 10.58 -7.05 6.60
N GLN A 205 10.53 -7.18 5.27
CA GLN A 205 11.72 -7.22 4.46
C GLN A 205 11.63 -6.28 3.25
N VAL A 206 12.76 -5.69 2.90
CA VAL A 206 12.96 -4.96 1.66
C VAL A 206 14.01 -5.70 0.85
N ILE A 207 13.64 -6.26 -0.28
CA ILE A 207 14.48 -7.19 -1.03
C ILE A 207 14.40 -6.97 -2.54
N GLY A 208 15.46 -7.34 -3.23
CA GLY A 208 15.54 -7.29 -4.68
C GLY A 208 16.24 -6.04 -5.20
N ASN A 209 16.51 -6.03 -6.50
CA ASN A 209 17.19 -4.93 -7.17
C ASN A 209 16.24 -3.73 -7.38
N ILE A 210 15.97 -3.00 -6.29
CA ILE A 210 15.05 -1.87 -6.25
C ILE A 210 15.71 -0.61 -5.72
N GLU A 211 15.08 0.52 -6.00
CA GLU A 211 15.51 1.83 -5.54
C GLU A 211 14.49 2.43 -4.57
N ILE A 212 14.98 2.96 -3.45
CA ILE A 212 14.25 3.81 -2.52
C ILE A 212 14.88 5.19 -2.60
N TYR A 213 14.17 6.12 -3.19
CA TYR A 213 14.75 7.38 -3.65
C TYR A 213 13.93 8.59 -3.23
N GLN A 214 14.63 9.66 -2.83
CA GLN A 214 14.03 10.92 -2.45
C GLN A 214 14.70 12.07 -3.23
N ILE A 215 13.91 12.99 -3.81
CA ILE A 215 14.44 14.09 -4.64
C ILE A 215 14.66 15.36 -3.83
N GLY A 216 13.79 15.67 -2.87
CA GLY A 216 13.92 16.82 -1.99
C GLY A 216 15.02 16.62 -0.93
N GLU A 217 14.95 17.37 0.18
CA GLU A 217 15.94 17.34 1.25
C GLU A 217 15.45 16.58 2.51
N ASN A 218 14.49 15.67 2.36
CA ASN A 218 13.93 14.91 3.48
C ASN A 218 14.66 13.57 3.68
N GLU A 219 14.22 12.79 4.66
CA GLU A 219 14.90 11.55 5.03
C GLU A 219 14.49 10.35 4.18
N VAL A 220 15.43 9.40 4.10
CA VAL A 220 15.24 8.08 3.45
C VAL A 220 15.68 6.98 4.40
N GLY A 221 14.94 5.89 4.44
CA GLY A 221 15.36 4.66 5.11
C GLY A 221 15.00 3.43 4.29
N SER A 222 15.86 2.41 4.30
CA SER A 222 15.53 1.21 3.52
C SER A 222 14.28 0.50 4.05
N VAL A 223 14.02 0.53 5.35
CA VAL A 223 12.78 0.05 5.97
C VAL A 223 11.88 1.23 6.32
N VAL A 224 12.36 2.19 7.11
CA VAL A 224 11.59 3.35 7.58
C VAL A 224 12.41 4.62 7.43
N ALA A 225 11.84 5.68 6.86
CA ALA A 225 12.52 6.97 6.82
C ALA A 225 12.53 7.63 8.20
N ILE A 226 11.37 7.76 8.84
CA ILE A 226 11.23 8.32 10.20
C ILE A 226 10.46 7.35 11.09
N ASN A 227 11.11 6.91 12.18
CA ASN A 227 10.49 6.18 13.28
C ASN A 227 10.36 7.13 14.48
N LYS A 228 9.16 7.44 14.92
CA LYS A 228 8.92 8.45 15.96
C LYS A 228 7.80 8.08 16.92
N ASP A 229 7.64 8.91 17.99
CA ASP A 229 6.59 8.86 19.02
C ASP A 229 6.62 7.52 19.77
N LYS A 230 6.80 6.50 19.69
CA LYS A 230 6.86 5.15 20.27
C LYS A 230 6.82 4.07 19.18
N GLY A 231 7.06 4.48 17.94
CA GLY A 231 7.16 3.55 16.83
C GLY A 231 8.23 2.49 17.08
N THR A 232 7.94 1.26 16.75
CA THR A 232 8.88 0.15 16.88
C THR A 232 9.18 -0.48 15.54
N VAL A 233 10.46 -0.78 15.29
CA VAL A 233 10.92 -1.54 14.12
C VAL A 233 11.73 -2.71 14.65
N THR A 234 11.25 -3.94 14.43
CA THR A 234 11.88 -5.14 14.99
C THR A 234 11.94 -6.28 13.98
N SER A 235 13.03 -7.04 13.99
CA SER A 235 13.23 -8.20 13.10
C SER A 235 13.02 -7.87 11.61
N CYS A 236 13.35 -6.64 11.20
CA CYS A 236 13.27 -6.21 9.82
C CYS A 236 14.63 -6.25 9.15
N SER A 237 14.64 -6.48 7.85
CA SER A 237 15.88 -6.58 7.08
C SER A 237 15.77 -5.93 5.70
N THR A 238 16.94 -5.56 5.17
CA THR A 238 17.11 -5.12 3.79
C THR A 238 18.16 -5.98 3.10
N ASP A 239 17.96 -6.24 1.82
CA ASP A 239 18.91 -6.97 0.99
C ASP A 239 20.05 -6.05 0.53
N SER A 240 21.21 -6.61 0.26
CA SER A 240 22.38 -5.91 -0.27
C SER A 240 22.20 -5.35 -1.69
N THR A 241 21.17 -5.77 -2.40
CA THR A 241 20.82 -5.29 -3.75
C THR A 241 19.89 -4.07 -3.74
N VAL A 242 19.38 -3.68 -2.57
CA VAL A 242 18.54 -2.48 -2.41
C VAL A 242 19.41 -1.23 -2.44
N SER A 243 19.11 -0.31 -3.35
CA SER A 243 19.72 1.00 -3.41
C SER A 243 18.88 2.04 -2.66
N ILE A 244 19.50 2.81 -1.78
CA ILE A 244 18.86 3.93 -1.10
C ILE A 244 19.61 5.22 -1.39
N GLY A 245 18.90 6.31 -1.66
CA GLY A 245 19.57 7.55 -1.99
C GLY A 245 18.66 8.71 -2.41
N GLY A 246 19.30 9.66 -3.08
CA GLY A 246 18.71 10.91 -3.55
C GLY A 246 19.40 12.13 -2.98
N ASN A 247 18.70 13.26 -2.94
CA ASN A 247 19.17 14.49 -2.29
C ASN A 247 18.82 14.53 -0.79
N ALA A 248 18.53 13.36 -0.20
CA ALA A 248 18.08 13.26 1.18
C ALA A 248 19.08 13.86 2.18
N SER A 249 18.59 14.57 3.18
CA SER A 249 19.39 15.12 4.28
C SER A 249 19.89 14.04 5.23
N ILE A 250 19.12 12.95 5.39
CA ILE A 250 19.45 11.80 6.22
C ILE A 250 19.14 10.52 5.46
N ILE A 251 20.09 9.61 5.43
CA ILE A 251 19.97 8.30 4.80
C ILE A 251 20.33 7.22 5.83
N GLY A 252 19.39 6.32 6.13
CA GLY A 252 19.61 5.21 7.05
C GLY A 252 19.52 3.85 6.36
N GLY A 253 20.47 2.96 6.64
CA GLY A 253 20.48 1.61 6.07
C GLY A 253 19.27 0.76 6.47
N VAL A 254 18.64 1.04 7.61
CA VAL A 254 17.36 0.45 8.05
C VAL A 254 16.38 1.57 8.40
N VAL A 255 16.76 2.48 9.30
CA VAL A 255 15.96 3.62 9.72
C VAL A 255 16.71 4.89 9.45
N GLY A 256 16.11 5.90 8.82
CA GLY A 256 16.72 7.20 8.58
C GLY A 256 16.85 7.98 9.88
N SER A 257 15.75 8.27 10.54
CA SER A 257 15.70 8.94 11.85
C SER A 257 14.89 8.11 12.86
N ASN A 258 15.39 8.01 14.11
CA ASN A 258 14.75 7.22 15.18
C ASN A 258 14.66 8.04 16.47
#